data_3092f0f484c16de2ae4112f9326c983b
#
_entry.id   3092f0f484c16de2ae4112f9326c983b
#
_cell.length_a   1.000
_cell.length_b   1.000
_cell.length_c   1.000
_cell.angle_alpha   90.00
_cell.angle_beta   90.00
_cell.angle_gamma   90.00
#
_symmetry.space_group_name_H-M   'P 1'
#
loop_
_entity.id
_entity.type
_entity.pdbx_description
1 polymer ?
#
loop_
_entity_poly.entity_id
_entity_poly.type
_entity_poly.pdbx_seq_one_letter_code
_entity_poly.pdbx_strand_id
1 'polypeptide(L)'
;MQPSSIAQVRPADFDTWRAAGSTPQPVVLDVREPWETQTAAVRPLGFSLVSIPMNEIPARLSELDPDTPIACLCHHGARSQRVAAFLAQNGFEKVVNIAGGIDAWATEHEPSVPRY
;
A
#
# COMPACT_ATOMS: atom_id res chain seq x y z
N MET A 1 -14.33 10.10 -18.06
CA MET A 1 -13.64 9.08 -17.89
C MET A 1 -13.46 8.70 -16.51
N GLN A 2 -13.34 7.56 -16.34
CA GLN A 2 -13.36 7.10 -15.14
C GLN A 2 -12.14 7.24 -14.49
N PRO A 3 -12.06 7.87 -13.55
CA PRO A 3 -10.84 8.11 -12.95
C PRO A 3 -10.28 6.91 -12.49
N SER A 4 -10.53 6.03 -12.55
CA SER A 4 -9.67 5.28 -12.00
C SER A 4 -10.06 4.16 -11.44
N SER A 5 -9.94 3.27 -12.09
CA SER A 5 -9.86 1.98 -11.64
C SER A 5 -8.52 1.74 -11.11
N ILE A 6 -8.36 1.78 -9.85
CA ILE A 6 -7.11 1.43 -9.21
C ILE A 6 -6.99 -0.10 -9.22
N ALA A 7 -5.87 -0.61 -9.71
CA ALA A 7 -5.63 -2.04 -9.68
C ALA A 7 -5.59 -2.57 -8.25
N GLN A 8 -6.19 -3.71 -8.05
CA GLN A 8 -6.24 -4.37 -6.74
C GLN A 8 -5.30 -5.55 -6.75
N VAL A 9 -4.50 -5.68 -5.70
CA VAL A 9 -3.59 -6.81 -5.52
C VAL A 9 -3.92 -7.47 -4.20
N ARG A 10 -4.32 -8.75 -4.25
CA ARG A 10 -4.55 -9.50 -3.02
C ARG A 10 -3.21 -9.83 -2.38
N PRO A 11 -3.15 -9.92 -1.05
CA PRO A 11 -1.88 -10.30 -0.40
C PRO A 11 -1.33 -11.63 -0.91
N ALA A 12 -2.18 -12.58 -1.29
CA ALA A 12 -1.73 -13.85 -1.86
C ALA A 12 -0.95 -13.66 -3.16
N ASP A 13 -1.21 -12.57 -3.89
CA ASP A 13 -0.56 -12.29 -5.17
C ASP A 13 0.53 -11.22 -5.05
N PHE A 14 0.78 -10.72 -3.85
CA PHE A 14 1.70 -9.61 -3.65
C PHE A 14 3.12 -9.93 -4.12
N ASP A 15 3.61 -11.11 -3.81
CA ASP A 15 4.98 -11.47 -4.19
C ASP A 15 5.14 -11.51 -5.71
N THR A 16 4.12 -11.95 -6.43
CA THR A 16 4.13 -11.92 -7.88
C THR A 16 4.15 -10.48 -8.40
N TRP A 17 3.33 -9.62 -7.79
CA TRP A 17 3.27 -8.22 -8.20
C TRP A 17 4.61 -7.52 -7.99
N ARG A 18 5.21 -7.68 -6.80
CA ARG A 18 6.46 -6.98 -6.52
C ARG A 18 7.63 -7.48 -7.37
N ALA A 19 7.59 -8.75 -7.73
CA ALA A 19 8.66 -9.33 -8.55
C ALA A 19 8.54 -8.97 -10.02
N ALA A 20 7.36 -8.56 -10.48
CA ALA A 20 7.16 -8.18 -11.87
C ALA A 20 7.83 -6.85 -12.22
N GLY A 21 8.01 -5.97 -11.22
CA GLY A 21 8.75 -4.75 -11.44
C GLY A 21 10.23 -4.99 -11.21
N SER A 22 11.07 -4.36 -12.00
CA SER A 22 12.49 -4.59 -11.84
C SER A 22 13.10 -3.58 -10.87
N THR A 23 13.01 -2.33 -11.18
CA THR A 23 13.57 -1.24 -10.37
C THR A 23 12.72 -0.02 -10.62
N PRO A 24 12.65 0.87 -9.63
CA PRO A 24 13.17 0.75 -8.28
C PRO A 24 12.39 -0.25 -7.44
N GLN A 25 12.94 -0.57 -6.27
CA GLN A 25 12.28 -1.50 -5.35
C GLN A 25 10.89 -1.00 -4.98
N PRO A 26 9.89 -1.87 -4.98
CA PRO A 26 8.53 -1.43 -4.65
C PRO A 26 8.40 -0.98 -3.21
N VAL A 27 7.42 -0.13 -2.98
CA VAL A 27 7.09 0.43 -1.67
C VAL A 27 5.70 -0.04 -1.27
N VAL A 28 5.56 -0.48 -0.03
CA VAL A 28 4.25 -0.61 0.61
C VAL A 28 4.04 0.67 1.41
N LEU A 29 3.00 1.42 1.06
CA LEU A 29 2.65 2.66 1.73
C LEU A 29 1.51 2.38 2.70
N ASP A 30 1.84 2.34 3.99
CA ASP A 30 0.88 2.09 5.05
C ASP A 30 0.27 3.43 5.46
N VAL A 31 -1.02 3.59 5.21
CA VAL A 31 -1.71 4.87 5.43
C VAL A 31 -2.57 4.86 6.69
N ARG A 32 -2.33 3.88 7.57
CA ARG A 32 -3.06 3.77 8.83
C ARG A 32 -2.53 4.76 9.86
N GLU A 33 -3.26 4.88 10.98
CA GLU A 33 -2.83 5.72 12.08
C GLU A 33 -1.70 5.07 12.87
N PRO A 34 -0.86 5.86 13.56
CA PRO A 34 0.27 5.29 14.29
C PRO A 34 -0.10 4.22 15.31
N TRP A 35 -1.24 4.36 15.98
CA TRP A 35 -1.65 3.34 16.94
C TRP A 35 -1.94 2.00 16.26
N GLU A 36 -2.40 2.03 15.00
CA GLU A 36 -2.65 0.82 14.25
C GLU A 36 -1.33 0.15 13.85
N THR A 37 -0.35 0.92 13.41
CA THR A 37 0.95 0.37 13.02
C THR A 37 1.69 -0.21 14.21
N GLN A 38 1.45 0.32 15.40
CA GLN A 38 2.02 -0.25 16.62
C GLN A 38 1.34 -1.53 17.04
N THR A 39 0.07 -1.69 16.67
CA THR A 39 -0.70 -2.90 17.00
C THR A 39 -0.34 -4.06 16.08
N ALA A 40 -0.17 -3.78 14.80
CA ALA A 40 0.15 -4.81 13.81
C ALA A 40 0.81 -4.13 12.61
N ALA A 41 1.87 -4.73 12.09
CA ALA A 41 2.58 -4.17 10.95
C ALA A 41 3.12 -5.29 10.08
N VAL A 42 3.19 -5.04 8.76
CA VAL A 42 3.80 -5.98 7.83
C VAL A 42 5.32 -5.91 7.96
N ARG A 43 5.99 -6.99 7.62
CA ARG A 43 7.45 -7.03 7.65
C ARG A 43 7.98 -6.76 6.25
N PRO A 44 8.91 -5.81 6.09
CA PRO A 44 9.38 -5.42 4.77
C PRO A 44 10.39 -6.40 4.20
N LEU A 45 9.89 -7.45 3.59
CA LEU A 45 10.72 -8.46 2.94
C LEU A 45 10.58 -8.32 1.43
N GLY A 46 11.59 -7.77 0.79
CA GLY A 46 11.59 -7.56 -0.66
C GLY A 46 10.91 -6.27 -1.10
N PHE A 47 10.63 -5.38 -0.17
CA PHE A 47 10.04 -4.08 -0.46
C PHE A 47 10.39 -3.11 0.66
N SER A 48 10.22 -1.82 0.41
CA SER A 48 10.38 -0.80 1.45
C SER A 48 9.04 -0.51 2.08
N LEU A 49 9.01 -0.32 3.38
CA LEU A 49 7.78 0.04 4.09
C LEU A 49 7.86 1.52 4.47
N VAL A 50 6.86 2.29 4.02
CA VAL A 50 6.75 3.71 4.35
C VAL A 50 5.41 3.91 5.03
N SER A 51 5.39 4.56 6.18
CA SER A 51 4.17 4.81 6.94
C SER A 51 3.86 6.30 6.96
N ILE A 52 2.77 6.69 6.33
CA ILE A 52 2.29 8.07 6.32
C ILE A 52 0.77 8.00 6.52
N PRO A 53 0.24 8.53 7.64
CA PRO A 53 -1.22 8.50 7.85
C PRO A 53 -1.96 9.16 6.69
N MET A 54 -3.12 8.62 6.37
CA MET A 54 -3.88 9.06 5.20
C MET A 54 -4.06 10.58 5.14
N ASN A 55 -4.36 11.21 6.28
CA ASN A 55 -4.62 12.65 6.30
C ASN A 55 -3.38 13.49 6.04
N GLU A 56 -2.20 12.91 6.14
CA GLU A 56 -0.94 13.62 5.92
C GLU A 56 -0.40 13.44 4.50
N ILE A 57 -1.01 12.58 3.71
CA ILE A 57 -0.51 12.30 2.36
C ILE A 57 -0.41 13.57 1.50
N PRO A 58 -1.44 14.44 1.43
CA PRO A 58 -1.30 15.61 0.56
C PRO A 58 -0.13 16.51 0.94
N ALA A 59 0.10 16.72 2.23
CA ALA A 59 1.18 17.60 2.69
C ALA A 59 2.56 16.96 2.52
N ARG A 60 2.62 15.64 2.45
CA ARG A 60 3.88 14.89 2.41
C ARG A 60 4.10 14.20 1.07
N LEU A 61 3.37 14.59 0.05
CA LEU A 61 3.42 13.95 -1.25
C LEU A 61 4.84 13.92 -1.82
N SER A 62 5.63 14.95 -1.56
CA SER A 62 7.00 15.04 -2.07
C SER A 62 7.94 14.01 -1.46
N GLU A 63 7.53 13.33 -0.40
CA GLU A 63 8.33 12.24 0.19
C GLU A 63 8.21 10.95 -0.61
N LEU A 64 7.30 10.90 -1.59
CA LEU A 64 7.08 9.72 -2.41
C LEU A 64 7.58 9.98 -3.84
N ASP A 65 8.10 8.92 -4.45
CA ASP A 65 8.62 9.00 -5.82
C ASP A 65 7.57 8.47 -6.79
N PRO A 66 7.06 9.31 -7.71
CA PRO A 66 6.01 8.87 -8.63
C PRO A 66 6.46 7.78 -9.60
N ASP A 67 7.74 7.55 -9.74
CA ASP A 67 8.24 6.49 -10.63
C ASP A 67 8.39 5.14 -9.93
N THR A 68 8.17 5.09 -8.63
CA THR A 68 8.29 3.86 -7.84
C THR A 68 6.96 3.12 -7.80
N PRO A 69 6.95 1.79 -7.97
CA PRO A 69 5.73 1.02 -7.74
C PRO A 69 5.32 1.12 -6.27
N ILE A 70 4.07 1.48 -6.03
CA ILE A 70 3.55 1.68 -4.68
C ILE A 70 2.28 0.85 -4.48
N ALA A 71 2.26 0.05 -3.42
CA ALA A 71 1.08 -0.68 -3.00
C ALA A 71 0.57 -0.04 -1.71
N CYS A 72 -0.65 0.49 -1.74
CA CYS A 72 -1.24 1.17 -0.60
C CYS A 72 -1.92 0.18 0.32
N LEU A 73 -1.70 0.34 1.62
CA LEU A 73 -2.17 -0.58 2.66
C LEU A 73 -2.92 0.17 3.75
N CYS A 74 -4.07 -0.37 4.16
CA CYS A 74 -4.74 0.09 5.36
C CYS A 74 -5.32 -1.12 6.09
N HIS A 75 -6.33 -0.95 6.96
CA HIS A 75 -6.86 -2.08 7.73
C HIS A 75 -7.60 -3.07 6.82
N HIS A 76 -8.59 -2.60 6.05
CA HIS A 76 -9.42 -3.46 5.20
C HIS A 76 -9.42 -3.08 3.72
N GLY A 77 -8.71 -2.02 3.33
CA GLY A 77 -8.59 -1.63 1.93
C GLY A 77 -9.32 -0.36 1.51
N ALA A 78 -10.17 0.22 2.35
CA ALA A 78 -10.97 1.38 1.95
C ALA A 78 -10.18 2.69 1.97
N ARG A 79 -9.46 2.95 3.04
CA ARG A 79 -8.64 4.18 3.13
C ARG A 79 -7.51 4.16 2.10
N SER A 80 -6.88 3.02 1.93
CA SER A 80 -5.77 2.88 0.99
C SER A 80 -6.26 3.01 -0.45
N GLN A 81 -7.50 2.60 -0.74
CA GLN A 81 -8.09 2.81 -2.06
C GLN A 81 -8.18 4.31 -2.37
N ARG A 82 -8.60 5.12 -1.40
CA ARG A 82 -8.69 6.56 -1.59
C ARG A 82 -7.32 7.18 -1.81
N VAL A 83 -6.32 6.73 -1.06
CA VAL A 83 -4.96 7.22 -1.22
C VAL A 83 -4.41 6.84 -2.59
N ALA A 84 -4.63 5.60 -3.02
CA ALA A 84 -4.17 5.16 -4.33
C ALA A 84 -4.77 6.00 -5.44
N ALA A 85 -6.07 6.31 -5.34
CA ALA A 85 -6.72 7.16 -6.33
C ALA A 85 -6.15 8.59 -6.33
N PHE A 86 -5.87 9.14 -5.14
CA PHE A 86 -5.24 10.45 -5.03
C PHE A 86 -3.85 10.46 -5.66
N LEU A 87 -3.06 9.45 -5.40
CA LEU A 87 -1.72 9.34 -5.99
C LEU A 87 -1.80 9.23 -7.50
N ALA A 88 -2.73 8.42 -8.01
CA ALA A 88 -2.89 8.27 -9.45
C ALA A 88 -3.24 9.60 -10.11
N GLN A 89 -4.05 10.43 -9.45
CA GLN A 89 -4.40 11.76 -9.95
C GLN A 89 -3.23 12.73 -9.90
N ASN A 90 -2.19 12.39 -9.16
CA ASN A 90 -1.02 13.24 -9.00
C ASN A 90 0.22 12.67 -9.70
N GLY A 91 0.02 11.86 -10.72
CA GLY A 91 1.11 11.41 -11.56
C GLY A 91 1.78 10.11 -11.17
N PHE A 92 1.25 9.41 -10.17
CA PHE A 92 1.79 8.11 -9.76
C PHE A 92 1.12 7.04 -10.61
N GLU A 93 1.83 6.52 -11.60
CA GLU A 93 1.24 5.60 -12.57
C GLU A 93 1.32 4.13 -12.16
N LYS A 94 2.15 3.83 -11.17
CA LYS A 94 2.41 2.44 -10.79
C LYS A 94 1.84 2.14 -9.41
N VAL A 95 0.69 2.69 -9.10
CA VAL A 95 0.08 2.52 -7.78
C VAL A 95 -0.99 1.45 -7.83
N VAL A 96 -1.02 0.60 -6.81
CA VAL A 96 -2.07 -0.40 -6.63
C VAL A 96 -2.59 -0.32 -5.19
N ASN A 97 -3.74 -0.91 -4.95
CA ASN A 97 -4.30 -1.05 -3.61
C ASN A 97 -4.19 -2.50 -3.16
N ILE A 98 -3.76 -2.73 -1.92
CA ILE A 98 -3.74 -4.07 -1.35
C ILE A 98 -5.15 -4.39 -0.90
N ALA A 99 -5.82 -5.25 -1.66
CA ALA A 99 -7.21 -5.60 -1.41
C ALA A 99 -7.35 -6.34 -0.07
N GLY A 100 -8.31 -5.93 0.73
CA GLY A 100 -8.53 -6.52 2.04
C GLY A 100 -7.57 -6.02 3.13
N GLY A 101 -6.60 -5.20 2.77
CA GLY A 101 -5.70 -4.55 3.72
C GLY A 101 -4.85 -5.52 4.53
N ILE A 102 -4.39 -5.04 5.69
CA ILE A 102 -3.55 -5.87 6.56
C ILE A 102 -4.32 -7.04 7.14
N ASP A 103 -5.64 -6.92 7.23
CA ASP A 103 -6.48 -8.04 7.68
C ASP A 103 -6.33 -9.24 6.73
N ALA A 104 -6.45 -9.01 5.43
CA ALA A 104 -6.21 -10.05 4.44
C ALA A 104 -4.75 -10.46 4.37
N TRP A 105 -3.83 -9.52 4.60
CA TRP A 105 -2.41 -9.80 4.63
C TRP A 105 -2.09 -10.86 5.69
N ALA A 106 -2.71 -10.72 6.87
CA ALA A 106 -2.50 -11.67 7.96
C ALA A 106 -3.00 -13.07 7.62
N THR A 107 -4.06 -13.18 6.81
CA THR A 107 -4.61 -14.49 6.47
C THR A 107 -4.01 -15.09 5.20
N GLU A 108 -3.54 -14.27 4.29
CA GLU A 108 -3.13 -14.75 2.96
C GLU A 108 -1.62 -14.72 2.75
N HIS A 109 -0.89 -13.91 3.49
CA HIS A 109 0.53 -13.70 3.20
C HIS A 109 1.42 -13.89 4.42
N GLU A 110 1.06 -13.30 5.56
CA GLU A 110 1.95 -13.31 6.72
C GLU A 110 1.16 -13.61 7.99
N PRO A 111 0.97 -14.90 8.31
CA PRO A 111 0.12 -15.30 9.45
C PRO A 111 0.59 -14.78 10.81
N SER A 112 1.85 -14.39 10.93
CA SER A 112 2.37 -13.84 12.18
C SER A 112 1.88 -12.42 12.48
N VAL A 113 1.29 -11.74 11.49
CA VAL A 113 0.76 -10.40 11.69
C VAL A 113 -0.55 -10.51 12.47
N PRO A 114 -0.68 -9.81 13.62
CA PRO A 114 -1.92 -9.86 14.38
C PRO A 114 -3.08 -9.25 13.60
N ARG A 115 -4.26 -9.80 13.83
CA ARG A 115 -5.50 -9.18 13.31
C ARG A 115 -6.11 -8.34 14.44
N TYR A 116 -6.66 -7.19 14.09
CA TYR A 116 -7.22 -6.30 15.09
C TYR A 116 -8.53 -5.68 14.63
#